data_f15b7d42372f291ff00e7f6445b542e0
#
_entry.id   f15b7d42372f291ff00e7f6445b542e0
#
_cell.length_a   1.000
_cell.length_b   1.000
_cell.length_c   1.000
_cell.angle_alpha   90.00
_cell.angle_beta   90.00
_cell.angle_gamma   90.00
#
_symmetry.space_group_name_H-M   'P 1'
#
loop_
_entity.id
_entity.type
_entity.pdbx_description
1 polymer ?
#
loop_
_entity_poly.entity_id
_entity_poly.type
_entity_poly.pdbx_seq_one_letter_code
_entity_poly.pdbx_strand_id
1 'polypeptide(L)'
;MFTRLFGNTNTTRLHNGTKEDNGVGRFNDITPAVLKRIKKLGCSHVWYTGVLRHATSTDYTAFNIPLNHPAVIKGKAGSPYAIVDYYDVDPDMAVDVNKRMAEFEKLVERTHKVGLKVVIDFVPNHVAREYHSISCPNGIEDLGASDNKDWHFSTSNNFYYCWGHPFAPQFDIEHDSDGNPLPPYAEQPAKATGNDVFSASPSKNDW
;
A
#
# COMPACT_ATOMS: atom_id res chain seq x y z
N MET A 1 7.66 11.87 7.96
CA MET A 1 7.17 11.00 9.05
C MET A 1 6.67 9.71 8.41
N PHE A 2 7.24 8.58 8.76
CA PHE A 2 6.76 7.29 8.26
C PHE A 2 5.61 6.82 9.16
N THR A 3 4.40 6.87 8.64
CA THR A 3 3.15 6.76 9.40
C THR A 3 3.02 5.40 10.08
N ARG A 4 3.38 4.32 9.38
CA ARG A 4 3.33 2.94 9.92
C ARG A 4 4.19 2.75 11.17
N LEU A 5 5.32 3.47 11.29
CA LEU A 5 6.24 3.33 12.42
C LEU A 5 6.00 4.35 13.51
N PHE A 6 5.47 5.52 13.16
CA PHE A 6 5.28 6.58 14.14
C PHE A 6 4.12 6.25 15.08
N GLY A 7 4.40 6.29 16.38
CA GLY A 7 3.41 5.92 17.42
C GLY A 7 3.40 4.42 17.75
N ASN A 8 4.05 3.57 16.95
CA ASN A 8 4.19 2.17 17.30
C ASN A 8 5.06 2.02 18.55
N THR A 9 4.48 1.53 19.62
CA THR A 9 5.16 1.28 20.92
C THR A 9 5.58 -0.17 21.11
N ASN A 10 5.23 -1.06 20.17
CA ASN A 10 5.66 -2.43 20.22
C ASN A 10 7.16 -2.51 19.94
N THR A 11 7.88 -3.26 20.77
CA THR A 11 9.35 -3.43 20.68
C THR A 11 9.76 -4.74 20.00
N THR A 12 8.81 -5.59 19.64
CA THR A 12 9.07 -6.83 18.91
C THR A 12 9.67 -6.50 17.55
N ARG A 13 10.62 -7.32 17.11
CA ARG A 13 11.31 -7.18 15.82
C ARG A 13 11.37 -8.52 15.11
N LEU A 14 10.22 -9.18 15.00
CA LEU A 14 10.12 -10.46 14.33
C LEU A 14 10.29 -10.27 12.83
N HIS A 15 11.27 -10.93 12.25
CA HIS A 15 11.42 -10.95 10.78
C HIS A 15 10.17 -11.56 10.16
N ASN A 16 9.63 -10.93 9.13
CA ASN A 16 8.33 -11.31 8.54
C ASN A 16 7.16 -11.40 9.53
N GLY A 17 7.23 -10.66 10.65
CA GLY A 17 6.14 -10.62 11.62
C GLY A 17 4.91 -9.91 11.06
N THR A 18 3.75 -10.32 11.57
CA THR A 18 2.48 -9.65 11.30
C THR A 18 2.40 -8.28 12.00
N LYS A 19 1.36 -7.52 11.73
CA LYS A 19 1.10 -6.29 12.49
C LYS A 19 0.77 -6.56 13.95
N GLU A 20 0.22 -7.72 14.25
CA GLU A 20 -0.04 -8.19 15.62
C GLU A 20 1.26 -8.49 16.34
N ASP A 21 2.24 -9.09 15.66
CA ASP A 21 3.57 -9.38 16.21
C ASP A 21 4.38 -8.11 16.48
N ASN A 22 4.52 -7.26 15.46
CA ASN A 22 5.45 -6.14 15.44
C ASN A 22 4.80 -4.79 15.78
N GLY A 23 3.47 -4.75 15.82
CA GLY A 23 2.71 -3.52 15.99
C GLY A 23 2.71 -2.65 14.73
N VAL A 24 1.89 -1.62 14.76
CA VAL A 24 1.76 -0.62 13.70
C VAL A 24 1.38 0.73 14.29
N GLY A 25 1.92 1.82 13.77
CA GLY A 25 1.49 3.18 14.09
C GLY A 25 0.13 3.48 13.46
N ARG A 26 -0.67 4.25 14.17
CA ARG A 26 -2.04 4.63 13.75
C ARG A 26 -2.12 6.12 13.42
N PHE A 27 -3.05 6.50 12.56
CA PHE A 27 -3.34 7.92 12.32
C PHE A 27 -3.63 8.67 13.62
N ASN A 28 -4.29 8.01 14.57
CA ASN A 28 -4.69 8.60 15.84
C ASN A 28 -3.53 8.77 16.84
N ASP A 29 -2.39 8.11 16.62
CA ASP A 29 -1.18 8.29 17.46
C ASP A 29 -0.50 9.64 17.20
N ILE A 30 -0.76 10.23 16.02
CA ILE A 30 -0.24 11.55 15.65
C ILE A 30 -1.15 12.62 16.25
N THR A 31 -1.00 12.84 17.55
CA THR A 31 -1.83 13.74 18.34
C THR A 31 -1.52 15.20 18.12
N PRO A 32 -2.43 16.15 18.48
CA PRO A 32 -2.11 17.58 18.49
C PRO A 32 -0.89 17.95 19.32
N ALA A 33 -0.61 17.22 20.40
CA ALA A 33 0.57 17.45 21.24
C ALA A 33 1.86 17.14 20.48
N VAL A 34 1.89 16.02 19.74
CA VAL A 34 3.01 15.67 18.85
C VAL A 34 3.21 16.72 17.78
N LEU A 35 2.14 17.11 17.09
CA LEU A 35 2.19 18.10 16.01
C LEU A 35 2.68 19.47 16.51
N LYS A 36 2.26 19.91 17.71
CA LYS A 36 2.78 21.13 18.34
C LYS A 36 4.29 21.05 18.62
N ARG A 37 4.81 19.87 19.02
CA ARG A 37 6.26 19.69 19.20
C ARG A 37 7.01 19.82 17.89
N ILE A 38 6.50 19.23 16.80
CA ILE A 38 7.07 19.35 15.46
C ILE A 38 7.06 20.83 15.01
N LYS A 39 5.95 21.55 15.24
CA LYS A 39 5.87 22.99 14.95
C LYS A 39 6.90 23.78 15.72
N LYS A 40 7.12 23.46 17.00
CA LYS A 40 8.12 24.13 17.87
C LYS A 40 9.56 23.92 17.39
N LEU A 41 9.85 22.84 16.64
CA LEU A 41 11.15 22.63 15.99
C LEU A 41 11.38 23.55 14.78
N GLY A 42 10.41 24.39 14.41
CA GLY A 42 10.51 25.28 13.25
C GLY A 42 10.00 24.69 11.96
N CYS A 43 9.42 23.48 11.98
CA CYS A 43 8.82 22.87 10.79
C CYS A 43 7.57 23.64 10.33
N SER A 44 7.40 23.77 9.02
CA SER A 44 6.21 24.35 8.39
C SER A 44 5.28 23.30 7.80
N HIS A 45 5.79 22.12 7.48
CA HIS A 45 5.08 21.01 6.85
C HIS A 45 5.36 19.72 7.60
N VAL A 46 4.42 18.76 7.49
CA VAL A 46 4.65 17.35 7.81
C VAL A 46 4.41 16.55 6.53
N TRP A 47 5.39 15.77 6.15
CA TRP A 47 5.29 14.81 5.06
C TRP A 47 4.94 13.45 5.66
N TYR A 48 3.72 12.98 5.41
CA TYR A 48 3.25 11.66 5.80
C TYR A 48 3.57 10.65 4.72
N THR A 49 4.51 9.74 4.98
CA THR A 49 4.95 8.71 4.06
C THR A 49 4.14 7.44 4.24
N GLY A 50 3.77 6.80 3.13
CA GLY A 50 3.12 5.49 3.13
C GLY A 50 1.65 5.53 3.57
N VAL A 51 0.92 6.57 3.20
CA VAL A 51 -0.50 6.76 3.58
C VAL A 51 -1.44 5.98 2.66
N LEU A 52 -1.14 5.93 1.36
CA LEU A 52 -2.00 5.30 0.36
C LEU A 52 -2.09 3.79 0.58
N ARG A 53 -3.25 3.21 0.22
CA ARG A 53 -3.45 1.77 0.33
C ARG A 53 -2.48 1.02 -0.58
N HIS A 54 -1.67 0.15 0.01
CA HIS A 54 -0.67 -0.66 -0.66
C HIS A 54 -0.90 -2.16 -0.40
N ALA A 55 -0.23 -3.01 -1.17
CA ALA A 55 -0.35 -4.46 -1.03
C ALA A 55 0.16 -4.90 0.36
N THR A 56 -0.65 -5.68 1.07
CA THR A 56 -0.36 -6.25 2.39
C THR A 56 -0.93 -7.65 2.51
N SER A 57 -0.33 -8.50 3.34
CA SER A 57 -0.89 -9.80 3.66
C SER A 57 -1.93 -9.78 4.79
N THR A 58 -2.18 -8.61 5.39
CA THR A 58 -3.24 -8.48 6.39
C THR A 58 -4.61 -8.71 5.73
N ASP A 59 -5.39 -9.61 6.30
CA ASP A 59 -6.73 -9.91 5.79
C ASP A 59 -7.74 -8.86 6.23
N TYR A 60 -8.32 -8.18 5.26
CA TYR A 60 -9.40 -7.20 5.43
C TYR A 60 -10.65 -7.56 4.62
N THR A 61 -10.81 -8.82 4.22
CA THR A 61 -11.98 -9.27 3.43
C THR A 61 -13.30 -9.04 4.15
N ALA A 62 -13.32 -9.11 5.48
CA ALA A 62 -14.48 -8.75 6.30
C ALA A 62 -14.93 -7.28 6.14
N PHE A 63 -14.07 -6.43 5.57
CA PHE A 63 -14.33 -5.02 5.28
C PHE A 63 -14.47 -4.73 3.79
N ASN A 64 -14.71 -5.77 2.98
CA ASN A 64 -14.78 -5.71 1.51
C ASN A 64 -13.49 -5.18 0.84
N ILE A 65 -12.33 -5.35 1.49
CA ILE A 65 -11.03 -5.06 0.90
C ILE A 65 -10.45 -6.39 0.39
N PRO A 66 -10.14 -6.52 -0.90
CA PRO A 66 -9.59 -7.75 -1.46
C PRO A 66 -8.26 -8.13 -0.80
N LEU A 67 -8.06 -9.43 -0.56
CA LEU A 67 -6.78 -9.97 -0.15
C LEU A 67 -5.80 -9.93 -1.31
N ASN A 68 -4.56 -9.53 -1.03
CA ASN A 68 -3.50 -9.59 -2.01
C ASN A 68 -2.80 -10.97 -1.96
N HIS A 69 -2.36 -11.44 -3.13
CA HIS A 69 -1.66 -12.71 -3.22
C HIS A 69 -0.25 -12.61 -2.61
N PRO A 70 0.16 -13.50 -1.69
CA PRO A 70 1.45 -13.40 -1.00
C PRO A 70 2.67 -13.38 -1.92
N ALA A 71 2.62 -14.03 -3.09
CA ALA A 71 3.72 -14.03 -4.06
C ALA A 71 4.04 -12.65 -4.65
N VAL A 72 3.17 -11.66 -4.47
CA VAL A 72 3.36 -10.29 -5.00
C VAL A 72 3.36 -9.22 -3.92
N ILE A 73 3.50 -9.63 -2.67
CA ILE A 73 3.64 -8.75 -1.51
C ILE A 73 5.07 -8.79 -1.00
N LYS A 74 5.63 -7.65 -0.61
CA LYS A 74 6.93 -7.57 0.03
C LYS A 74 6.82 -7.79 1.54
N GLY A 75 7.28 -8.93 2.03
CA GLY A 75 7.06 -9.35 3.41
C GLY A 75 5.56 -9.46 3.72
N LYS A 76 5.16 -9.41 4.99
CA LYS A 76 3.73 -9.41 5.38
C LYS A 76 3.12 -8.01 5.38
N ALA A 77 3.88 -7.02 5.83
CA ALA A 77 3.41 -5.65 5.92
C ALA A 77 3.31 -4.94 4.55
N GLY A 78 3.95 -5.47 3.52
CA GLY A 78 4.02 -4.87 2.19
C GLY A 78 4.90 -3.63 2.09
N SER A 79 5.18 -3.20 0.87
CA SER A 79 5.88 -1.96 0.60
C SER A 79 4.90 -0.78 0.55
N PRO A 80 5.17 0.33 1.26
CA PRO A 80 4.32 1.53 1.19
C PRO A 80 4.31 2.18 -0.19
N TYR A 81 5.15 1.70 -1.11
CA TYR A 81 5.24 2.16 -2.50
C TYR A 81 4.58 1.18 -3.50
N ALA A 82 4.12 0.02 -3.05
CA ALA A 82 3.36 -0.93 -3.87
C ALA A 82 1.86 -0.61 -3.79
N ILE A 83 1.48 0.51 -4.42
CA ILE A 83 0.11 1.05 -4.32
C ILE A 83 -0.88 0.12 -5.02
N VAL A 84 -1.95 -0.24 -4.35
CA VAL A 84 -3.09 -0.99 -4.88
C VAL A 84 -4.33 -0.12 -5.10
N ASP A 85 -4.38 1.06 -4.46
CA ASP A 85 -5.48 2.00 -4.63
C ASP A 85 -5.02 3.43 -4.31
N TYR A 86 -5.10 4.33 -5.28
CA TYR A 86 -4.76 5.75 -5.07
C TYR A 86 -5.90 6.55 -4.42
N TYR A 87 -7.11 6.02 -4.38
CA TYR A 87 -8.28 6.69 -3.81
C TYR A 87 -8.57 6.25 -2.37
N ASP A 88 -7.70 5.41 -1.79
CA ASP A 88 -7.88 4.86 -0.45
C ASP A 88 -6.61 5.00 0.39
N VAL A 89 -6.77 4.92 1.70
CA VAL A 89 -5.66 4.92 2.66
C VAL A 89 -5.47 3.54 3.27
N ASP A 90 -4.25 3.28 3.72
CA ASP A 90 -3.88 1.98 4.26
C ASP A 90 -4.68 1.63 5.52
N PRO A 91 -5.42 0.51 5.53
CA PRO A 91 -6.25 0.11 6.66
C PRO A 91 -5.46 -0.28 7.91
N ASP A 92 -4.18 -0.68 7.77
CA ASP A 92 -3.33 -1.00 8.93
C ASP A 92 -3.15 0.22 9.86
N MET A 93 -3.22 1.43 9.32
CA MET A 93 -3.04 2.67 10.07
C MET A 93 -4.33 3.22 10.70
N ALA A 94 -5.47 2.61 10.44
CA ALA A 94 -6.73 3.01 11.06
C ALA A 94 -7.01 2.24 12.34
N VAL A 95 -7.70 2.87 13.28
CA VAL A 95 -8.26 2.20 14.47
C VAL A 95 -9.55 1.46 14.07
N ASP A 96 -10.37 2.11 13.24
CA ASP A 96 -11.58 1.53 12.66
C ASP A 96 -11.42 1.50 11.13
N VAL A 97 -11.26 0.30 10.58
CA VAL A 97 -11.02 0.08 9.15
C VAL A 97 -12.12 0.70 8.27
N ASN A 98 -13.38 0.65 8.71
CA ASN A 98 -14.50 1.27 7.98
C ASN A 98 -14.42 2.81 7.98
N LYS A 99 -13.69 3.40 8.91
CA LYS A 99 -13.52 4.85 9.04
C LYS A 99 -12.11 5.33 8.65
N ARG A 100 -11.30 4.48 8.03
CA ARG A 100 -9.90 4.78 7.70
C ARG A 100 -9.71 6.12 7.01
N MET A 101 -10.52 6.43 6.00
CA MET A 101 -10.46 7.71 5.30
C MET A 101 -10.81 8.88 6.23
N ALA A 102 -11.88 8.77 7.01
CA ALA A 102 -12.27 9.80 7.97
C ALA A 102 -11.22 10.00 9.08
N GLU A 103 -10.50 8.94 9.50
CA GLU A 103 -9.39 9.05 10.44
C GLU A 103 -8.21 9.81 9.84
N PHE A 104 -7.90 9.55 8.57
CA PHE A 104 -6.88 10.29 7.84
C PHE A 104 -7.26 11.76 7.63
N GLU A 105 -8.49 12.05 7.22
CA GLU A 105 -9.01 13.42 7.09
C GLU A 105 -8.89 14.19 8.41
N LYS A 106 -9.24 13.55 9.53
CA LYS A 106 -9.04 14.12 10.87
C LYS A 106 -7.56 14.35 11.20
N LEU A 107 -6.65 13.52 10.71
CA LEU A 107 -5.21 13.77 10.85
C LEU A 107 -4.80 15.03 10.08
N VAL A 108 -5.27 15.18 8.85
CA VAL A 108 -5.02 16.39 8.04
C VAL A 108 -5.57 17.63 8.74
N GLU A 109 -6.81 17.56 9.21
CA GLU A 109 -7.47 18.67 9.92
C GLU A 109 -6.71 19.10 11.18
N ARG A 110 -6.32 18.14 12.05
CA ARG A 110 -5.58 18.49 13.28
C ARG A 110 -4.15 18.98 13.00
N THR A 111 -3.54 18.55 11.87
CA THR A 111 -2.26 19.06 11.42
C THR A 111 -2.38 20.51 11.00
N HIS A 112 -3.40 20.86 10.23
CA HIS A 112 -3.70 22.23 9.83
C HIS A 112 -4.04 23.12 11.04
N LYS A 113 -4.80 22.62 12.01
CA LYS A 113 -5.18 23.37 13.24
C LYS A 113 -3.99 23.83 14.07
N VAL A 114 -2.85 23.14 14.00
CA VAL A 114 -1.62 23.58 14.67
C VAL A 114 -0.72 24.46 13.78
N GLY A 115 -1.18 24.81 12.59
CA GLY A 115 -0.46 25.68 11.64
C GLY A 115 0.67 24.96 10.89
N LEU A 116 0.58 23.64 10.72
CA LEU A 116 1.43 22.83 9.84
C LEU A 116 0.67 22.54 8.53
N LYS A 117 1.39 22.44 7.43
CA LYS A 117 0.85 21.95 6.16
C LYS A 117 1.12 20.46 6.01
N VAL A 118 0.30 19.77 5.23
CA VAL A 118 0.41 18.34 4.95
C VAL A 118 1.00 18.13 3.56
N VAL A 119 1.92 17.19 3.46
CA VAL A 119 2.41 16.58 2.21
C VAL A 119 2.22 15.08 2.34
N ILE A 120 1.79 14.41 1.28
CA ILE A 120 1.74 12.95 1.20
C ILE A 120 2.56 12.47 0.01
N ASP A 121 3.06 11.24 0.08
CA ASP A 121 3.71 10.61 -1.06
C ASP A 121 2.71 10.38 -2.19
N PHE A 122 3.17 10.61 -3.39
CA PHE A 122 2.51 10.19 -4.60
C PHE A 122 3.52 9.45 -5.48
N VAL A 123 3.24 8.20 -5.82
CA VAL A 123 4.14 7.29 -6.53
C VAL A 123 3.55 6.99 -7.91
N PRO A 124 3.80 7.83 -8.94
CA PRO A 124 3.13 7.69 -10.24
C PRO A 124 3.87 6.77 -11.22
N ASN A 125 5.05 6.27 -10.87
CA ASN A 125 5.94 5.55 -11.78
C ASN A 125 5.67 4.03 -11.84
N HIS A 126 4.94 3.49 -10.86
CA HIS A 126 4.55 2.08 -10.83
C HIS A 126 3.38 1.86 -9.86
N VAL A 127 2.76 0.70 -9.97
CA VAL A 127 1.70 0.23 -9.06
C VAL A 127 2.03 -1.19 -8.59
N ALA A 128 1.32 -1.66 -7.56
CA ALA A 128 1.32 -3.08 -7.21
C ALA A 128 0.78 -3.92 -8.36
N ARG A 129 1.18 -5.19 -8.44
CA ARG A 129 0.67 -6.12 -9.47
C ARG A 129 -0.85 -6.21 -9.48
N GLU A 130 -1.46 -6.26 -8.31
CA GLU A 130 -2.91 -6.36 -8.13
C GLU A 130 -3.57 -5.00 -7.92
N TYR A 131 -3.05 -3.95 -8.58
CA TYR A 131 -3.69 -2.64 -8.52
C TYR A 131 -5.15 -2.73 -8.97
N HIS A 132 -6.04 -2.31 -8.10
CA HIS A 132 -7.46 -2.12 -8.34
C HIS A 132 -8.06 -1.24 -7.26
N SER A 133 -8.72 -0.15 -7.66
CA SER A 133 -9.40 0.73 -6.71
C SER A 133 -10.77 0.18 -6.35
N ILE A 134 -11.04 0.14 -5.05
CA ILE A 134 -12.39 -0.10 -4.50
C ILE A 134 -13.04 1.21 -4.03
N SER A 135 -12.31 2.31 -4.12
CA SER A 135 -12.72 3.63 -3.63
C SER A 135 -12.71 4.69 -4.72
N CYS A 136 -12.57 4.27 -5.99
CA CYS A 136 -12.63 5.18 -7.13
C CYS A 136 -13.96 5.95 -7.12
N PRO A 137 -13.94 7.29 -7.22
CA PRO A 137 -15.18 8.08 -7.19
C PRO A 137 -16.11 7.74 -8.35
N ASN A 138 -17.42 7.84 -8.09
CA ASN A 138 -18.44 7.61 -9.12
C ASN A 138 -18.20 8.52 -10.34
N GLY A 139 -18.23 7.93 -11.53
CA GLY A 139 -18.03 8.65 -12.78
C GLY A 139 -16.56 8.90 -13.14
N ILE A 140 -15.61 8.46 -12.30
CA ILE A 140 -14.19 8.40 -12.61
C ILE A 140 -13.84 6.96 -12.97
N GLU A 141 -13.11 6.78 -14.05
CA GLU A 141 -12.60 5.48 -14.46
C GLU A 141 -11.32 5.17 -13.68
N ASP A 142 -11.22 3.96 -13.11
CA ASP A 142 -10.01 3.52 -12.42
C ASP A 142 -8.86 3.31 -13.40
N LEU A 143 -7.64 3.51 -12.93
CA LEU A 143 -6.44 3.35 -13.76
C LEU A 143 -6.35 1.92 -14.30
N GLY A 144 -6.20 1.81 -15.61
CA GLY A 144 -6.07 0.54 -16.31
C GLY A 144 -7.38 -0.17 -16.63
N ALA A 145 -8.54 0.38 -16.25
CA ALA A 145 -9.84 -0.26 -16.48
C ALA A 145 -10.19 -0.37 -17.98
N SER A 146 -9.81 0.63 -18.78
CA SER A 146 -10.01 0.64 -20.24
C SER A 146 -8.76 0.31 -21.05
N ASP A 147 -7.67 -0.08 -20.40
CA ASP A 147 -6.43 -0.40 -21.08
C ASP A 147 -6.58 -1.54 -22.08
N ASN A 148 -6.07 -1.35 -23.29
CA ASN A 148 -5.92 -2.45 -24.24
C ASN A 148 -4.65 -3.26 -23.90
N LYS A 149 -4.85 -4.42 -23.31
CA LYS A 149 -3.75 -5.30 -22.83
C LYS A 149 -3.00 -6.02 -23.95
N ASP A 150 -3.54 -5.99 -25.20
CA ASP A 150 -2.86 -6.54 -26.37
C ASP A 150 -1.81 -5.57 -26.92
N TRP A 151 -1.78 -4.35 -26.44
CA TRP A 151 -0.79 -3.35 -26.85
C TRP A 151 0.40 -3.32 -25.87
N HIS A 152 1.60 -3.41 -26.42
CA HIS A 152 2.83 -3.48 -25.62
C HIS A 152 3.10 -2.15 -24.88
N PHE A 153 3.58 -1.13 -25.58
CA PHE A 153 3.84 0.20 -25.01
C PHE A 153 2.99 1.24 -25.72
N SER A 154 1.78 1.46 -25.24
CA SER A 154 0.87 2.43 -25.80
C SER A 154 0.69 3.62 -24.87
N THR A 155 0.83 4.84 -25.43
CA THR A 155 0.52 6.08 -24.70
C THR A 155 -0.99 6.29 -24.48
N SER A 156 -1.83 5.46 -25.09
CA SER A 156 -3.28 5.46 -24.89
C SER A 156 -3.71 4.61 -23.69
N ASN A 157 -2.81 3.80 -23.14
CA ASN A 157 -3.03 3.02 -21.93
C ASN A 157 -2.52 3.77 -20.69
N ASN A 158 -3.11 3.48 -19.54
CA ASN A 158 -2.58 3.92 -18.24
C ASN A 158 -1.34 3.11 -17.85
N PHE A 159 -1.34 1.81 -18.14
CA PHE A 159 -0.22 0.92 -17.86
C PHE A 159 0.42 0.41 -19.14
N TYR A 160 1.72 0.13 -19.07
CA TYR A 160 2.40 -0.65 -20.08
C TYR A 160 2.29 -2.13 -19.74
N TYR A 161 2.18 -2.96 -20.78
CA TYR A 161 2.06 -4.42 -20.65
C TYR A 161 3.20 -5.12 -21.39
N CYS A 162 3.71 -6.20 -20.79
CA CYS A 162 4.67 -7.08 -21.42
C CYS A 162 3.91 -8.12 -22.25
N TRP A 163 3.43 -7.72 -23.43
CA TRP A 163 2.62 -8.57 -24.30
C TRP A 163 3.28 -9.92 -24.57
N GLY A 164 2.51 -11.01 -24.47
CA GLY A 164 3.00 -12.37 -24.67
C GLY A 164 3.83 -12.93 -23.50
N HIS A 165 4.10 -12.16 -22.46
CA HIS A 165 4.85 -12.61 -21.30
C HIS A 165 3.97 -12.56 -20.04
N PRO A 166 3.71 -13.71 -19.40
CA PRO A 166 3.09 -13.74 -18.07
C PRO A 166 4.10 -13.27 -17.01
N PHE A 167 3.61 -12.77 -15.92
CA PHE A 167 4.43 -12.62 -14.73
C PHE A 167 4.77 -14.01 -14.18
N ALA A 168 6.06 -14.26 -13.96
CA ALA A 168 6.57 -15.49 -13.39
C ALA A 168 7.41 -15.17 -12.16
N PRO A 169 6.85 -15.21 -10.93
CA PRO A 169 7.64 -15.06 -9.72
C PRO A 169 8.67 -16.18 -9.65
N GLN A 170 9.88 -15.88 -9.15
CA GLN A 170 10.99 -16.84 -9.10
C GLN A 170 10.80 -17.96 -8.06
N PHE A 171 9.72 -17.94 -7.32
CA PHE A 171 9.33 -18.99 -6.37
C PHE A 171 7.82 -19.00 -6.24
N ASP A 172 7.28 -20.18 -6.02
CA ASP A 172 5.88 -20.36 -5.71
C ASP A 172 5.69 -20.25 -4.19
N ILE A 173 4.71 -19.46 -3.78
CA ILE A 173 4.15 -19.55 -2.45
C ILE A 173 2.94 -20.45 -2.57
N GLU A 174 3.10 -21.70 -2.20
CA GLU A 174 2.07 -22.72 -2.34
C GLU A 174 1.00 -22.65 -1.26
N HIS A 175 1.33 -22.00 -0.13
CA HIS A 175 0.47 -21.93 1.05
C HIS A 175 0.48 -20.54 1.65
N ASP A 176 -0.63 -20.12 2.22
CA ASP A 176 -0.72 -18.91 3.03
C ASP A 176 -0.01 -19.07 4.40
N SER A 177 -0.04 -18.03 5.23
CA SER A 177 0.55 -18.05 6.57
C SER A 177 -0.09 -19.08 7.51
N ASP A 178 -1.30 -19.55 7.21
CA ASP A 178 -2.07 -20.49 7.98
C ASP A 178 -1.93 -21.93 7.45
N GLY A 179 -1.12 -22.11 6.39
CA GLY A 179 -0.85 -23.40 5.75
C GLY A 179 -1.92 -23.86 4.77
N ASN A 180 -2.82 -22.98 4.34
CA ASN A 180 -3.84 -23.33 3.32
C ASN A 180 -3.22 -23.24 1.91
N PRO A 181 -3.56 -24.18 1.01
CA PRO A 181 -3.09 -24.12 -0.37
C PRO A 181 -3.58 -22.84 -1.07
N LEU A 182 -2.66 -22.17 -1.79
CA LEU A 182 -2.97 -21.02 -2.62
C LEU A 182 -2.94 -21.44 -4.10
N PRO A 183 -3.80 -20.86 -4.95
CA PRO A 183 -3.65 -20.99 -6.38
C PRO A 183 -2.35 -20.32 -6.81
N PRO A 184 -1.66 -20.79 -7.87
CA PRO A 184 -0.52 -20.09 -8.43
C PRO A 184 -0.90 -18.67 -8.82
N TYR A 185 0.00 -17.70 -8.55
CA TYR A 185 -0.22 -16.34 -9.03
C TYR A 185 -0.16 -16.30 -10.56
N ALA A 186 -1.15 -15.68 -11.18
CA ALA A 186 -1.24 -15.55 -12.62
C ALA A 186 -1.56 -14.12 -13.02
N GLU A 187 -0.68 -13.51 -13.81
CA GLU A 187 -0.89 -12.20 -14.43
C GLU A 187 -0.43 -12.28 -15.88
N GLN A 188 -1.38 -12.16 -16.83
CA GLN A 188 -1.08 -12.22 -18.25
C GLN A 188 -2.02 -11.31 -19.04
N PRO A 189 -1.44 -10.41 -19.87
CA PRO A 189 -0.02 -10.05 -19.91
C PRO A 189 0.41 -9.36 -18.62
N ALA A 190 1.69 -9.50 -18.28
CA ALA A 190 2.23 -8.85 -17.10
C ALA A 190 2.28 -7.33 -17.28
N LYS A 191 1.86 -6.56 -16.25
CA LYS A 191 2.14 -5.12 -16.23
C LYS A 191 3.66 -4.89 -16.16
N ALA A 192 4.18 -3.95 -16.94
CA ALA A 192 5.52 -3.43 -16.79
C ALA A 192 5.55 -2.48 -15.58
N THR A 193 5.84 -3.00 -14.41
CA THR A 193 5.99 -2.21 -13.18
C THR A 193 7.45 -1.80 -12.98
N GLY A 194 7.75 -1.10 -11.88
CA GLY A 194 9.12 -0.75 -11.52
C GLY A 194 10.03 -1.95 -11.20
N ASN A 195 9.44 -3.11 -10.93
CA ASN A 195 10.15 -4.36 -10.72
C ASN A 195 10.21 -5.16 -12.03
N ASP A 196 11.35 -5.80 -12.27
CA ASP A 196 11.51 -6.77 -13.35
C ASP A 196 10.52 -7.93 -13.15
N VAL A 197 9.80 -8.29 -14.23
CA VAL A 197 8.84 -9.40 -14.21
C VAL A 197 9.48 -10.76 -13.97
N PHE A 198 10.79 -10.88 -14.18
CA PHE A 198 11.54 -12.11 -14.01
C PHE A 198 12.35 -12.17 -12.71
N SER A 199 12.62 -11.04 -12.09
CA SER A 199 13.47 -10.94 -10.88
C SER A 199 12.70 -10.61 -9.62
N ALA A 200 11.42 -10.28 -9.72
CA ALA A 200 10.59 -9.96 -8.57
C ALA A 200 10.51 -11.15 -7.60
N SER A 201 10.92 -10.92 -6.37
CA SER A 201 10.97 -11.93 -5.32
C SER A 201 10.64 -11.30 -3.97
N PRO A 202 9.50 -11.64 -3.35
CA PRO A 202 9.16 -11.14 -2.02
C PRO A 202 10.23 -11.49 -0.98
N SER A 203 10.79 -12.70 -1.03
CA SER A 203 11.76 -13.17 -0.04
C SER A 203 13.11 -12.48 -0.11
N LYS A 204 13.51 -12.00 -1.29
CA LYS A 204 14.82 -11.33 -1.47
C LYS A 204 14.81 -9.85 -1.09
N ASN A 205 13.63 -9.30 -0.89
CA ASN A 205 13.43 -7.87 -0.69
C ASN A 205 12.79 -7.55 0.66
N ASP A 206 12.90 -8.47 1.61
CA ASP A 206 12.42 -8.22 2.97
C ASP A 206 13.23 -7.10 3.64
N TRP A 207 12.54 -6.30 4.37
CA TRP A 207 13.08 -5.12 5.05
C TRP A 207 13.43 -5.45 6.49
#